data_c7c69b68dbec0a667ae60a7534af24f2
#
_entry.id   c7c69b68dbec0a667ae60a7534af24f2
#
_cell.length_a   1.000
_cell.length_b   1.000
_cell.length_c   1.000
_cell.angle_alpha   90.00
_cell.angle_beta   90.00
_cell.angle_gamma   90.00
#
_symmetry.space_group_name_H-M   'P 1'
#
loop_
_entity.id
_entity.type
_entity.pdbx_description
1 polymer ?
#
loop_
_entity_poly.entity_id
_entity_poly.type
_entity_poly.pdbx_seq_one_letter_code
_entity_poly.pdbx_strand_id
1 'polypeptide(L)'
;MRAVLVGVMLAWRAGGLQRSHGCFRAGGLQQRAARSSVAAAPPQNIADASEPAFRAWLDESLNDAPRRDVYGGIYDECADAVVRWRRRYHGNPQLWKRLMKERLVKELVECAPVIAATRDFVAEQHERVTIVDLCSGKGYLSMFLSELLPPDRVERCVLVDKAWPHCHAVPKPSHINWDHVYGSHDAPDGTTTSYFDAWPIRLTTSKQNLKCPSTTRGMVRAIFDRAPGPVAVLAVHLCGTLSLRALDLFNSQPATQFLVLKPCCLPPMLHAVRNETFVVGGHAFDAADVASHGKFRGGDWIGPPRRAIQPKFERWAAHLEAGALVRAGGRKSLERSEVQTKGGFQNLYIFAEHDRPSARLWDGLRARGRMPALL
;
A
#
# COMPACT_ATOMS: atom_id res chain seq x y z
N MET A 1 -45.64 13.57 -27.72
CA MET A 1 -44.99 14.87 -27.98
C MET A 1 -43.48 14.61 -28.19
N ARG A 2 -43.01 14.83 -29.41
CA ARG A 2 -41.62 14.66 -29.83
C ARG A 2 -40.85 15.95 -29.53
N ALA A 3 -39.68 15.89 -28.94
CA ALA A 3 -38.77 17.00 -28.82
C ALA A 3 -37.38 16.64 -29.42
N VAL A 4 -36.94 17.54 -30.25
CA VAL A 4 -35.90 17.51 -31.25
C VAL A 4 -34.51 17.63 -30.63
N LEU A 5 -33.56 16.79 -31.08
CA LEU A 5 -32.10 16.96 -30.91
C LEU A 5 -31.58 18.05 -31.87
N VAL A 6 -30.87 19.01 -31.36
CA VAL A 6 -29.99 19.91 -32.15
C VAL A 6 -28.54 19.62 -31.79
N GLY A 7 -27.82 19.12 -32.79
CA GLY A 7 -26.37 18.95 -32.71
C GLY A 7 -25.64 20.24 -33.11
N VAL A 8 -24.57 20.58 -32.39
CA VAL A 8 -23.60 21.61 -32.83
C VAL A 8 -22.25 20.95 -33.00
N MET A 9 -21.86 20.78 -34.26
CA MET A 9 -20.47 20.52 -34.68
C MET A 9 -19.68 21.82 -34.66
N LEU A 10 -18.57 21.89 -33.99
CA LEU A 10 -17.55 22.93 -34.18
C LEU A 10 -16.28 22.29 -34.69
N ALA A 11 -15.97 22.61 -35.94
CA ALA A 11 -14.72 22.29 -36.60
C ALA A 11 -13.59 23.22 -36.15
N TRP A 12 -12.45 22.66 -35.82
CA TRP A 12 -11.21 23.41 -35.61
C TRP A 12 -10.25 23.20 -36.76
N ARG A 13 -9.93 24.34 -37.44
CA ARG A 13 -8.95 24.45 -38.51
C ARG A 13 -7.52 24.39 -37.96
N ALA A 14 -6.68 23.70 -38.68
CA ALA A 14 -5.23 23.70 -38.53
C ALA A 14 -4.64 25.05 -39.00
N GLY A 15 -3.80 25.65 -38.17
CA GLY A 15 -2.94 26.76 -38.50
C GLY A 15 -1.49 26.40 -38.18
N GLY A 16 -0.68 26.21 -39.25
CA GLY A 16 0.76 25.98 -39.12
C GLY A 16 1.49 27.27 -38.79
N LEU A 17 2.55 27.18 -38.00
CA LEU A 17 3.56 28.22 -37.87
C LEU A 17 4.97 27.61 -37.79
N GLN A 18 5.85 28.23 -38.55
CA GLN A 18 7.19 27.86 -38.92
C GLN A 18 8.21 27.90 -37.76
N ARG A 19 9.25 27.11 -37.96
CA ARG A 19 10.48 27.03 -37.17
C ARG A 19 11.30 28.32 -37.22
N SER A 20 11.88 28.71 -36.08
CA SER A 20 13.12 29.49 -36.06
C SER A 20 14.14 28.81 -35.18
N HIS A 21 15.30 28.49 -35.78
CA HIS A 21 16.48 27.94 -35.08
C HIS A 21 17.17 29.07 -34.30
N GLY A 22 17.37 28.84 -33.01
CA GLY A 22 18.23 29.64 -32.17
C GLY A 22 19.17 28.72 -31.36
N CYS A 23 20.43 28.67 -31.83
CA CYS A 23 21.52 27.97 -31.16
C CYS A 23 21.97 28.78 -29.95
N PHE A 24 21.81 28.26 -28.71
CA PHE A 24 22.55 28.73 -27.54
C PHE A 24 23.31 27.57 -26.90
N ARG A 25 24.62 27.57 -27.06
CA ARG A 25 25.55 26.81 -26.24
C ARG A 25 25.62 27.47 -24.86
N ALA A 26 25.30 26.76 -23.79
CA ALA A 26 25.65 27.14 -22.45
C ALA A 26 26.26 25.94 -21.75
N GLY A 27 27.37 26.21 -21.07
CA GLY A 27 28.37 25.30 -20.53
C GLY A 27 27.83 24.34 -19.51
N GLY A 28 28.47 23.17 -19.52
CA GLY A 28 28.18 22.08 -18.59
C GLY A 28 28.63 22.38 -17.17
N LEU A 29 27.70 22.26 -16.26
CA LEU A 29 27.93 21.89 -14.88
C LEU A 29 27.39 20.47 -14.74
N GLN A 30 28.29 19.49 -14.77
CA GLN A 30 28.01 18.11 -14.41
C GLN A 30 27.66 18.07 -12.93
N GLN A 31 26.39 18.22 -12.60
CA GLN A 31 25.87 17.73 -11.33
C GLN A 31 25.89 16.19 -11.42
N ARG A 32 26.79 15.57 -10.65
CA ARG A 32 26.75 14.16 -10.34
C ARG A 32 25.38 13.91 -9.68
N ALA A 33 24.42 13.46 -10.47
CA ALA A 33 23.20 12.89 -9.95
C ALA A 33 23.60 11.68 -9.08
N ALA A 34 23.34 11.75 -7.79
CA ALA A 34 23.40 10.61 -6.92
C ALA A 34 22.55 9.49 -7.58
N ARG A 35 23.19 8.41 -7.96
CA ARG A 35 22.50 7.22 -8.49
C ARG A 35 21.63 6.69 -7.37
N SER A 36 20.36 7.02 -7.39
CA SER A 36 19.35 6.37 -6.58
C SER A 36 19.29 4.91 -7.03
N SER A 37 19.83 4.03 -6.20
CA SER A 37 19.75 2.59 -6.40
C SER A 37 18.29 2.15 -6.22
N VAL A 38 17.56 2.12 -7.31
CA VAL A 38 16.25 1.46 -7.37
C VAL A 38 16.56 -0.01 -7.49
N ALA A 39 16.04 -0.83 -6.58
CA ALA A 39 16.06 -2.27 -6.73
C ALA A 39 15.76 -2.61 -8.20
N ALA A 40 16.72 -3.19 -8.90
CA ALA A 40 16.60 -3.56 -10.29
C ALA A 40 15.38 -4.49 -10.43
N ALA A 41 14.62 -4.36 -11.50
CA ALA A 41 13.61 -5.36 -11.80
C ALA A 41 14.32 -6.73 -11.83
N PRO A 42 13.74 -7.77 -11.21
CA PRO A 42 14.41 -9.07 -11.19
C PRO A 42 14.78 -9.47 -12.61
N PRO A 43 15.98 -10.02 -12.84
CA PRO A 43 16.36 -10.54 -14.13
C PRO A 43 15.26 -11.48 -14.62
N GLN A 44 14.97 -11.50 -15.92
CA GLN A 44 13.82 -12.24 -16.48
C GLN A 44 13.75 -13.72 -16.01
N ASN A 45 14.90 -14.29 -15.58
CA ASN A 45 15.05 -15.68 -15.17
C ASN A 45 15.16 -15.90 -13.65
N ILE A 46 15.08 -14.87 -12.81
CA ILE A 46 15.33 -15.05 -11.36
C ILE A 46 14.28 -15.95 -10.69
N ALA A 47 13.06 -15.96 -11.20
CA ALA A 47 12.02 -16.87 -10.70
C ALA A 47 12.36 -18.35 -10.90
N ASP A 48 13.17 -18.66 -11.92
CA ASP A 48 13.62 -20.01 -12.29
C ASP A 48 15.03 -20.35 -11.74
N ALA A 49 15.74 -19.40 -11.11
CA ALA A 49 17.07 -19.60 -10.55
C ALA A 49 17.08 -20.71 -9.47
N SER A 50 18.22 -21.27 -9.14
CA SER A 50 18.34 -22.15 -7.96
C SER A 50 18.01 -21.37 -6.67
N GLU A 51 17.64 -22.06 -5.60
CA GLU A 51 17.33 -21.37 -4.33
C GLU A 51 18.51 -20.56 -3.80
N PRO A 52 19.77 -21.03 -3.80
CA PRO A 52 20.91 -20.21 -3.39
C PRO A 52 21.10 -18.98 -4.28
N ALA A 53 20.96 -19.11 -5.59
CA ALA A 53 21.10 -17.96 -6.51
C ALA A 53 19.95 -16.96 -6.32
N PHE A 54 18.74 -17.44 -6.08
CA PHE A 54 17.59 -16.60 -5.77
C PHE A 54 17.79 -15.84 -4.44
N ARG A 55 18.28 -16.52 -3.39
CA ARG A 55 18.57 -15.91 -2.11
C ARG A 55 19.66 -14.84 -2.24
N ALA A 56 20.75 -15.13 -2.91
CA ALA A 56 21.83 -14.17 -3.15
C ALA A 56 21.34 -12.91 -3.87
N TRP A 57 20.51 -13.06 -4.91
CA TRP A 57 19.90 -11.93 -5.60
C TRP A 57 18.99 -11.11 -4.67
N LEU A 58 18.21 -11.76 -3.81
CA LEU A 58 17.31 -11.09 -2.88
C LEU A 58 18.10 -10.29 -1.83
N ASP A 59 19.15 -10.90 -1.27
CA ASP A 59 20.04 -10.26 -0.30
C ASP A 59 20.76 -9.05 -0.93
N GLU A 60 21.28 -9.18 -2.16
CA GLU A 60 21.88 -8.06 -2.90
C GLU A 60 20.86 -6.93 -3.12
N SER A 61 19.64 -7.27 -3.56
CA SER A 61 18.56 -6.30 -3.78
C SER A 61 18.15 -5.55 -2.50
N LEU A 62 18.27 -6.19 -1.34
CA LEU A 62 17.89 -5.62 -0.05
C LEU A 62 19.05 -4.94 0.67
N ASN A 63 20.31 -5.25 0.34
CA ASN A 63 21.46 -4.57 0.91
C ASN A 63 21.47 -3.08 0.59
N ASP A 64 21.05 -2.72 -0.62
CA ASP A 64 20.92 -1.33 -1.07
C ASP A 64 19.53 -0.74 -0.81
N ALA A 65 18.68 -1.44 -0.06
CA ALA A 65 17.31 -0.97 0.21
C ALA A 65 17.35 0.27 1.12
N PRO A 66 16.47 1.26 0.85
CA PRO A 66 16.38 2.45 1.65
C PRO A 66 16.12 2.14 3.13
N ARG A 67 16.71 2.92 4.02
CA ARG A 67 16.54 2.79 5.47
C ARG A 67 16.88 1.40 6.02
N ARG A 68 17.85 0.73 5.41
CA ARG A 68 18.34 -0.55 5.93
C ARG A 68 18.93 -0.42 7.35
N ASP A 69 19.46 0.74 7.69
CA ASP A 69 19.90 1.11 9.05
C ASP A 69 18.77 0.93 10.09
N VAL A 70 17.52 1.12 9.68
CA VAL A 70 16.32 1.08 10.54
C VAL A 70 15.52 -0.20 10.38
N TYR A 71 15.37 -0.67 9.13
CA TYR A 71 14.49 -1.80 8.79
C TYR A 71 15.24 -3.06 8.38
N GLY A 72 16.57 -3.11 8.51
CA GLY A 72 17.38 -4.23 8.04
C GLY A 72 16.93 -5.58 8.59
N GLY A 73 16.64 -5.66 9.87
CA GLY A 73 16.11 -6.90 10.47
C GLY A 73 14.77 -7.35 9.85
N ILE A 74 13.87 -6.38 9.53
CA ILE A 74 12.60 -6.70 8.85
C ILE A 74 12.86 -7.15 7.42
N TYR A 75 13.81 -6.53 6.71
CA TYR A 75 14.17 -6.94 5.36
C TYR A 75 14.69 -8.38 5.34
N ASP A 76 15.54 -8.74 6.29
CA ASP A 76 16.12 -10.08 6.40
C ASP A 76 15.04 -11.14 6.71
N GLU A 77 14.17 -10.86 7.67
CA GLU A 77 13.03 -11.73 7.99
C GLU A 77 12.05 -11.88 6.83
N CYS A 78 11.78 -10.77 6.09
CA CYS A 78 10.96 -10.82 4.88
C CYS A 78 11.63 -11.62 3.77
N ALA A 79 12.95 -11.53 3.62
CA ALA A 79 13.70 -12.35 2.66
C ALA A 79 13.56 -13.84 2.97
N ASP A 80 13.66 -14.20 4.25
CA ASP A 80 13.42 -15.58 4.68
C ASP A 80 11.98 -16.03 4.39
N ALA A 81 10.99 -15.17 4.63
CA ALA A 81 9.60 -15.46 4.27
C ALA A 81 9.42 -15.69 2.78
N VAL A 82 10.05 -14.88 1.93
CA VAL A 82 10.01 -15.04 0.46
C VAL A 82 10.63 -16.35 0.01
N VAL A 83 11.72 -16.79 0.65
CA VAL A 83 12.31 -18.13 0.38
C VAL A 83 11.35 -19.25 0.79
N ARG A 84 10.66 -19.11 1.94
CA ARG A 84 9.59 -20.05 2.34
C ARG A 84 8.46 -20.09 1.32
N TRP A 85 8.02 -18.94 0.78
CA TRP A 85 6.99 -18.89 -0.27
C TRP A 85 7.47 -19.57 -1.55
N ARG A 86 8.73 -19.38 -1.95
CA ARG A 86 9.30 -20.08 -3.09
C ARG A 86 9.18 -21.59 -2.96
N ARG A 87 9.52 -22.13 -1.79
CA ARG A 87 9.36 -23.57 -1.49
C ARG A 87 7.90 -23.99 -1.50
N ARG A 88 7.01 -23.20 -0.88
CA ARG A 88 5.56 -23.44 -0.85
C ARG A 88 4.95 -23.53 -2.24
N TYR A 89 5.37 -22.66 -3.15
CA TYR A 89 4.83 -22.60 -4.52
C TYR A 89 5.66 -23.37 -5.53
N HIS A 90 6.60 -24.19 -5.09
CA HIS A 90 7.48 -24.96 -5.98
C HIS A 90 6.68 -25.83 -6.95
N GLY A 91 5.61 -26.47 -6.51
CA GLY A 91 4.69 -27.27 -7.35
C GLY A 91 3.85 -26.44 -8.34
N ASN A 92 3.88 -25.09 -8.27
CA ASN A 92 3.15 -24.20 -9.18
C ASN A 92 4.05 -23.05 -9.71
N PRO A 93 4.96 -23.35 -10.66
CA PRO A 93 5.90 -22.34 -11.17
C PRO A 93 5.23 -21.12 -11.81
N GLN A 94 4.05 -21.28 -12.39
CA GLN A 94 3.32 -20.19 -13.03
C GLN A 94 2.76 -19.21 -11.98
N LEU A 95 2.31 -19.72 -10.84
CA LEU A 95 1.90 -18.92 -9.71
C LEU A 95 3.09 -18.13 -9.15
N TRP A 96 4.21 -18.80 -8.92
CA TRP A 96 5.45 -18.17 -8.45
C TRP A 96 5.92 -17.05 -9.37
N LYS A 97 5.97 -17.29 -10.69
CA LYS A 97 6.34 -16.28 -11.69
C LYS A 97 5.39 -15.07 -11.66
N ARG A 98 4.10 -15.29 -11.43
CA ARG A 98 3.13 -14.19 -11.28
C ARG A 98 3.38 -13.34 -10.03
N LEU A 99 3.72 -13.96 -8.91
CA LEU A 99 4.07 -13.24 -7.68
C LEU A 99 5.35 -12.42 -7.87
N MET A 100 6.37 -13.00 -8.50
CA MET A 100 7.65 -12.31 -8.73
C MET A 100 7.56 -11.15 -9.73
N LYS A 101 6.64 -11.19 -10.72
CA LYS A 101 6.46 -10.11 -11.69
C LYS A 101 6.03 -8.78 -11.08
N GLU A 102 5.41 -8.78 -9.92
CA GLU A 102 4.74 -7.63 -9.34
C GLU A 102 5.63 -6.78 -8.42
N ARG A 103 6.93 -6.82 -8.66
CA ARG A 103 7.89 -5.98 -7.91
C ARG A 103 7.93 -6.30 -6.41
N LEU A 104 7.98 -7.57 -6.08
CA LEU A 104 7.98 -8.07 -4.70
C LEU A 104 8.93 -7.30 -3.78
N VAL A 105 10.19 -7.05 -4.21
CA VAL A 105 11.18 -6.30 -3.41
C VAL A 105 10.69 -4.88 -3.12
N LYS A 106 10.08 -4.21 -4.10
CA LYS A 106 9.51 -2.87 -3.90
C LYS A 106 8.39 -2.91 -2.85
N GLU A 107 7.47 -3.86 -2.95
CA GLU A 107 6.38 -4.01 -1.98
C GLU A 107 6.92 -4.32 -0.58
N LEU A 108 7.93 -5.18 -0.48
CA LEU A 108 8.61 -5.49 0.78
C LEU A 108 9.16 -4.21 1.42
N VAL A 109 9.93 -3.42 0.68
CA VAL A 109 10.56 -2.19 1.17
C VAL A 109 9.49 -1.17 1.59
N GLU A 110 8.44 -0.98 0.81
CA GLU A 110 7.36 -0.05 1.14
C GLU A 110 6.50 -0.49 2.33
N CYS A 111 6.42 -1.80 2.59
CA CYS A 111 5.68 -2.35 3.72
C CYS A 111 6.48 -2.33 5.04
N ALA A 112 7.79 -2.22 5.01
CA ALA A 112 8.63 -2.34 6.22
C ALA A 112 8.23 -1.40 7.38
N PRO A 113 7.95 -0.09 7.16
CA PRO A 113 7.47 0.78 8.23
C PRO A 113 6.15 0.32 8.84
N VAL A 114 5.26 -0.24 8.01
CA VAL A 114 3.94 -0.75 8.44
C VAL A 114 4.10 -2.04 9.22
N ILE A 115 4.95 -2.96 8.76
CA ILE A 115 5.26 -4.22 9.44
C ILE A 115 5.85 -3.93 10.83
N ALA A 116 6.84 -3.00 10.91
CA ALA A 116 7.45 -2.61 12.17
C ALA A 116 6.40 -2.08 13.16
N ALA A 117 5.59 -1.11 12.73
CA ALA A 117 4.57 -0.50 13.58
C ALA A 117 3.48 -1.50 13.98
N THR A 118 3.04 -2.37 13.05
CA THR A 118 2.03 -3.40 13.35
C THR A 118 2.57 -4.43 14.34
N ARG A 119 3.84 -4.83 14.21
CA ARG A 119 4.52 -5.73 15.17
C ARG A 119 4.55 -5.12 16.56
N ASP A 120 4.95 -3.85 16.68
CA ASP A 120 5.04 -3.17 17.97
C ASP A 120 3.64 -3.00 18.60
N PHE A 121 2.61 -2.68 17.81
CA PHE A 121 1.23 -2.60 18.27
C PHE A 121 0.74 -3.97 18.78
N VAL A 122 0.87 -5.02 17.96
CA VAL A 122 0.38 -6.38 18.30
C VAL A 122 1.04 -6.94 19.56
N ALA A 123 2.33 -6.61 19.78
CA ALA A 123 3.08 -7.12 20.93
C ALA A 123 2.50 -6.68 22.29
N GLU A 124 1.80 -5.55 22.34
CA GLU A 124 1.20 -5.00 23.57
C GLU A 124 -0.29 -5.29 23.71
N GLN A 125 -0.93 -5.94 22.72
CA GLN A 125 -2.33 -6.29 22.83
C GLN A 125 -2.53 -7.54 23.69
N HIS A 126 -3.56 -7.53 24.52
CA HIS A 126 -3.93 -8.67 25.36
C HIS A 126 -4.82 -9.67 24.64
N GLU A 127 -5.64 -9.16 23.71
CA GLU A 127 -6.55 -9.94 22.88
C GLU A 127 -5.98 -10.14 21.48
N ARG A 128 -6.47 -11.15 20.77
CA ARG A 128 -6.04 -11.42 19.39
C ARG A 128 -6.52 -10.32 18.45
N VAL A 129 -5.59 -9.75 17.70
CA VAL A 129 -5.84 -8.66 16.77
C VAL A 129 -6.37 -9.18 15.44
N THR A 130 -7.45 -8.58 14.92
CA THR A 130 -7.86 -8.75 13.53
C THR A 130 -7.19 -7.68 12.68
N ILE A 131 -6.43 -8.07 11.65
CA ILE A 131 -5.77 -7.14 10.72
C ILE A 131 -6.64 -7.00 9.48
N VAL A 132 -6.94 -5.76 9.09
CA VAL A 132 -7.73 -5.43 7.88
C VAL A 132 -6.85 -4.63 6.91
N ASP A 133 -6.44 -5.27 5.83
CA ASP A 133 -5.60 -4.68 4.77
C ASP A 133 -6.48 -4.12 3.66
N LEU A 134 -6.67 -2.81 3.66
CA LEU A 134 -7.56 -2.10 2.73
C LEU A 134 -6.88 -1.84 1.39
N CYS A 135 -7.55 -2.19 0.31
CA CYS A 135 -7.01 -2.16 -1.06
C CYS A 135 -5.74 -3.00 -1.18
N SER A 136 -5.79 -4.19 -0.57
CA SER A 136 -4.66 -5.11 -0.41
C SER A 136 -3.98 -5.52 -1.73
N GLY A 137 -4.62 -5.29 -2.87
CA GLY A 137 -4.12 -5.83 -4.13
C GLY A 137 -3.93 -7.34 -4.02
N LYS A 138 -2.73 -7.85 -4.32
CA LYS A 138 -2.39 -9.28 -4.16
C LYS A 138 -2.15 -9.70 -2.71
N GLY A 139 -2.04 -8.75 -1.78
CA GLY A 139 -1.93 -9.02 -0.35
C GLY A 139 -0.51 -9.24 0.15
N TYR A 140 0.53 -8.70 -0.49
CA TYR A 140 1.92 -8.86 -0.03
C TYR A 140 2.12 -8.43 1.41
N LEU A 141 1.54 -7.28 1.83
CA LEU A 141 1.62 -6.84 3.23
C LEU A 141 1.04 -7.90 4.18
N SER A 142 -0.17 -8.38 3.91
CA SER A 142 -0.82 -9.42 4.73
C SER A 142 -0.05 -10.74 4.71
N MET A 143 0.56 -11.10 3.58
CA MET A 143 1.41 -12.29 3.46
C MET A 143 2.65 -12.17 4.35
N PHE A 144 3.34 -11.01 4.36
CA PHE A 144 4.46 -10.75 5.26
C PHE A 144 4.02 -10.76 6.72
N LEU A 145 2.92 -10.09 7.05
CA LEU A 145 2.41 -10.06 8.42
C LEU A 145 2.04 -11.46 8.93
N SER A 146 1.47 -12.32 8.07
CA SER A 146 1.19 -13.71 8.42
C SER A 146 2.44 -14.49 8.80
N GLU A 147 3.57 -14.24 8.14
CA GLU A 147 4.83 -14.95 8.39
C GLU A 147 5.64 -14.37 9.56
N LEU A 148 5.46 -13.09 9.86
CA LEU A 148 6.33 -12.34 10.77
C LEU A 148 5.71 -12.04 12.13
N LEU A 149 4.40 -12.08 12.26
CA LEU A 149 3.72 -11.80 13.53
C LEU A 149 3.48 -13.11 14.32
N PRO A 150 3.35 -13.02 15.66
CA PRO A 150 3.02 -14.17 16.49
C PRO A 150 1.61 -14.69 16.17
N PRO A 151 1.43 -15.97 15.79
CA PRO A 151 0.11 -16.51 15.43
C PRO A 151 -0.89 -16.56 16.61
N ASP A 152 -0.39 -16.63 17.83
CA ASP A 152 -1.20 -16.59 19.04
C ASP A 152 -1.76 -15.20 19.38
N ARG A 153 -1.19 -14.13 18.78
CA ARG A 153 -1.60 -12.73 18.99
C ARG A 153 -2.48 -12.18 17.87
N VAL A 154 -2.56 -12.85 16.73
CA VAL A 154 -3.34 -12.39 15.59
C VAL A 154 -4.41 -13.41 15.23
N GLU A 155 -5.66 -12.96 15.13
CA GLU A 155 -6.78 -13.81 14.76
C GLU A 155 -6.74 -14.19 13.29
N ARG A 156 -6.57 -13.18 12.43
CA ARG A 156 -6.49 -13.33 10.97
C ARG A 156 -6.08 -12.02 10.30
N CYS A 157 -5.63 -12.11 9.05
CA CYS A 157 -5.51 -10.98 8.15
C CYS A 157 -6.64 -11.04 7.10
N VAL A 158 -7.40 -9.95 6.97
CA VAL A 158 -8.49 -9.82 6.00
C VAL A 158 -8.05 -8.91 4.86
N LEU A 159 -7.86 -9.48 3.69
CA LEU A 159 -7.44 -8.80 2.46
C LEU A 159 -8.66 -8.21 1.77
N VAL A 160 -8.83 -6.91 1.83
CA VAL A 160 -9.98 -6.20 1.27
C VAL A 160 -9.62 -5.54 -0.05
N ASP A 161 -10.22 -5.96 -1.15
CA ASP A 161 -10.09 -5.31 -2.46
C ASP A 161 -11.33 -5.54 -3.33
N LYS A 162 -11.64 -4.58 -4.20
CA LYS A 162 -12.74 -4.71 -5.17
C LYS A 162 -12.46 -5.74 -6.26
N ALA A 163 -11.18 -6.01 -6.53
CA ALA A 163 -10.75 -6.93 -7.57
C ALA A 163 -10.67 -8.39 -7.11
N TRP A 164 -10.88 -8.69 -5.82
CA TRP A 164 -11.04 -10.08 -5.40
C TRP A 164 -12.29 -10.70 -6.04
N PRO A 165 -12.30 -11.97 -6.40
CA PRO A 165 -13.55 -12.67 -6.74
C PRO A 165 -14.42 -12.79 -5.48
N HIS A 166 -15.71 -13.08 -5.66
CA HIS A 166 -16.53 -13.53 -4.54
C HIS A 166 -16.02 -14.91 -4.06
N CYS A 167 -16.22 -15.19 -2.79
CA CYS A 167 -15.88 -16.49 -2.21
C CYS A 167 -16.52 -17.62 -3.06
N HIS A 168 -15.74 -18.63 -3.37
CA HIS A 168 -16.09 -19.78 -4.24
C HIS A 168 -16.40 -19.46 -5.71
N ALA A 169 -16.27 -18.21 -6.15
CA ALA A 169 -16.46 -17.87 -7.57
C ALA A 169 -15.17 -18.10 -8.37
N VAL A 170 -15.28 -18.64 -9.56
CA VAL A 170 -14.17 -18.77 -10.50
C VAL A 170 -13.62 -17.37 -10.83
N PRO A 171 -12.31 -17.11 -10.65
CA PRO A 171 -11.73 -15.82 -10.97
C PRO A 171 -11.86 -15.47 -12.45
N LYS A 172 -12.33 -14.25 -12.76
CA LYS A 172 -12.33 -13.69 -14.12
C LYS A 172 -10.97 -13.06 -14.42
N PRO A 173 -10.61 -12.79 -15.68
CA PRO A 173 -9.35 -12.14 -16.05
C PRO A 173 -9.11 -10.79 -15.38
N SER A 174 -10.19 -10.05 -15.02
CA SER A 174 -10.14 -8.78 -14.30
C SER A 174 -10.02 -8.91 -12.79
N HIS A 175 -10.12 -10.13 -12.26
CA HIS A 175 -9.99 -10.38 -10.83
C HIS A 175 -8.53 -10.63 -10.44
N ILE A 176 -8.22 -10.40 -9.17
CA ILE A 176 -7.00 -10.91 -8.56
C ILE A 176 -7.12 -12.43 -8.50
N ASN A 177 -6.11 -13.13 -9.01
CA ASN A 177 -6.07 -14.56 -8.85
C ASN A 177 -5.66 -14.89 -7.41
N TRP A 178 -6.48 -15.64 -6.72
CA TRP A 178 -6.35 -15.99 -5.30
C TRP A 178 -5.59 -17.29 -5.02
N ASP A 179 -5.07 -17.98 -6.07
CA ASP A 179 -4.41 -19.28 -5.92
C ASP A 179 -3.29 -19.28 -4.89
N HIS A 180 -2.60 -18.14 -4.70
CA HIS A 180 -1.55 -18.02 -3.68
C HIS A 180 -2.11 -18.01 -2.24
N VAL A 181 -3.40 -17.78 -2.06
CA VAL A 181 -4.06 -17.81 -0.75
C VAL A 181 -4.82 -19.13 -0.55
N TYR A 182 -5.62 -19.55 -1.55
CA TYR A 182 -6.56 -20.67 -1.42
C TYR A 182 -6.27 -21.84 -2.32
N GLY A 183 -5.25 -21.76 -3.18
CA GLY A 183 -4.89 -22.85 -4.07
C GLY A 183 -4.22 -24.00 -3.36
N SER A 184 -3.85 -24.98 -4.14
CA SER A 184 -3.14 -26.18 -3.69
C SER A 184 -2.19 -26.66 -4.80
N HIS A 185 -1.35 -27.58 -4.45
CA HIS A 185 -0.60 -28.37 -5.43
C HIS A 185 -0.56 -29.84 -4.99
N ASP A 186 -0.47 -30.72 -5.96
CA ASP A 186 -0.29 -32.14 -5.71
C ASP A 186 1.21 -32.45 -5.60
N ALA A 187 1.60 -33.09 -4.51
CA ALA A 187 2.95 -33.57 -4.32
C ALA A 187 3.18 -34.90 -5.12
N PRO A 188 4.44 -35.27 -5.43
CA PRO A 188 4.75 -36.49 -6.16
C PRO A 188 4.24 -37.78 -5.48
N ASP A 189 4.03 -37.74 -4.19
CA ASP A 189 3.48 -38.85 -3.39
C ASP A 189 1.95 -38.95 -3.44
N GLY A 190 1.28 -38.12 -4.23
CA GLY A 190 -0.17 -38.07 -4.38
C GLY A 190 -0.89 -37.28 -3.27
N THR A 191 -0.16 -36.64 -2.32
CA THR A 191 -0.78 -35.77 -1.33
C THR A 191 -1.06 -34.39 -1.91
N THR A 192 -2.23 -33.81 -1.59
CA THR A 192 -2.58 -32.43 -1.96
C THR A 192 -2.24 -31.49 -0.82
N THR A 193 -1.34 -30.54 -1.05
CA THR A 193 -0.96 -29.53 -0.08
C THR A 193 -1.77 -28.24 -0.33
N SER A 194 -2.58 -27.85 0.65
CA SER A 194 -3.35 -26.60 0.65
C SER A 194 -2.43 -25.41 1.00
N TYR A 195 -2.48 -24.36 0.18
CA TYR A 195 -1.77 -23.11 0.53
C TYR A 195 -2.47 -22.37 1.66
N PHE A 196 -3.80 -22.51 1.77
CA PHE A 196 -4.57 -21.86 2.82
C PHE A 196 -4.15 -22.29 4.23
N ASP A 197 -3.90 -23.57 4.40
CA ASP A 197 -3.51 -24.14 5.69
C ASP A 197 -2.02 -23.92 6.00
N ALA A 198 -1.24 -23.55 4.99
CA ALA A 198 0.18 -23.28 5.16
C ALA A 198 0.51 -21.88 5.69
N TRP A 199 -0.48 -20.98 5.82
CA TRP A 199 -0.26 -19.65 6.39
C TRP A 199 -0.23 -19.72 7.92
N PRO A 200 0.84 -19.25 8.60
CA PRO A 200 0.90 -19.23 10.07
C PRO A 200 -0.26 -18.46 10.71
N ILE A 201 -0.62 -17.32 10.12
CA ILE A 201 -1.83 -16.55 10.42
C ILE A 201 -2.76 -16.65 9.24
N ARG A 202 -4.00 -17.01 9.47
CA ARG A 202 -5.02 -17.18 8.43
C ARG A 202 -5.18 -15.93 7.58
N LEU A 203 -5.06 -16.08 6.26
CA LEU A 203 -5.38 -15.06 5.27
C LEU A 203 -6.80 -15.30 4.73
N THR A 204 -7.62 -14.26 4.70
CA THR A 204 -8.97 -14.32 4.12
C THR A 204 -9.18 -13.14 3.18
N THR A 205 -9.90 -13.36 2.07
CA THR A 205 -10.18 -12.30 1.11
C THR A 205 -11.60 -11.77 1.26
N SER A 206 -11.80 -10.46 1.04
CA SER A 206 -13.10 -9.82 1.06
C SER A 206 -13.24 -8.92 -0.16
N LYS A 207 -14.19 -9.25 -1.04
CA LYS A 207 -14.51 -8.42 -2.21
C LYS A 207 -15.35 -7.22 -1.78
N GLN A 208 -14.71 -6.05 -1.69
CA GLN A 208 -15.40 -4.82 -1.28
C GLN A 208 -14.99 -3.63 -2.14
N ASN A 209 -15.96 -2.85 -2.55
CA ASN A 209 -15.71 -1.54 -3.14
C ASN A 209 -15.91 -0.45 -2.07
N LEU A 210 -14.82 0.06 -1.53
CA LEU A 210 -14.85 1.09 -0.48
C LEU A 210 -15.52 2.41 -0.91
N LYS A 211 -15.71 2.62 -2.23
CA LYS A 211 -16.49 3.77 -2.73
C LYS A 211 -18.01 3.56 -2.63
N CYS A 212 -18.44 2.33 -2.39
CA CYS A 212 -19.85 1.98 -2.34
C CYS A 212 -20.33 1.81 -0.89
N PRO A 213 -21.19 2.69 -0.36
CA PRO A 213 -21.64 2.62 1.02
C PRO A 213 -22.30 1.30 1.43
N SER A 214 -23.04 0.66 0.52
CA SER A 214 -23.72 -0.62 0.80
C SER A 214 -22.72 -1.75 1.03
N THR A 215 -21.66 -1.84 0.21
CA THR A 215 -20.62 -2.86 0.39
C THR A 215 -19.81 -2.59 1.64
N THR A 216 -19.52 -1.32 1.96
CA THR A 216 -18.83 -0.94 3.20
C THR A 216 -19.62 -1.36 4.45
N ARG A 217 -20.94 -1.14 4.47
CA ARG A 217 -21.78 -1.63 5.58
C ARG A 217 -21.76 -3.15 5.72
N GLY A 218 -21.77 -3.88 4.61
CA GLY A 218 -21.62 -5.34 4.61
C GLY A 218 -20.29 -5.79 5.19
N MET A 219 -19.20 -5.11 4.83
CA MET A 219 -17.86 -5.34 5.33
C MET A 219 -17.77 -5.09 6.85
N VAL A 220 -18.33 -3.97 7.32
CA VAL A 220 -18.35 -3.64 8.76
C VAL A 220 -18.98 -4.79 9.54
N ARG A 221 -20.21 -5.21 9.18
CA ARG A 221 -20.89 -6.30 9.84
C ARG A 221 -20.15 -7.64 9.80
N ALA A 222 -19.43 -7.92 8.71
CA ALA A 222 -18.77 -9.21 8.54
C ALA A 222 -17.38 -9.27 9.20
N ILE A 223 -16.72 -8.13 9.37
CA ILE A 223 -15.32 -8.07 9.82
C ILE A 223 -15.21 -7.38 11.18
N PHE A 224 -15.68 -6.13 11.29
CA PHE A 224 -15.49 -5.30 12.48
C PHE A 224 -16.40 -5.72 13.64
N ASP A 225 -17.71 -5.91 13.36
CA ASP A 225 -18.67 -6.31 14.41
C ASP A 225 -18.46 -7.74 14.89
N ARG A 226 -17.68 -8.55 14.17
CA ARG A 226 -17.36 -9.94 14.52
C ARG A 226 -15.90 -10.15 14.94
N ALA A 227 -15.12 -9.09 15.04
CA ALA A 227 -13.77 -9.20 15.54
C ALA A 227 -13.80 -9.58 17.03
N PRO A 228 -13.07 -10.63 17.45
CA PRO A 228 -13.05 -11.06 18.85
C PRO A 228 -12.27 -10.11 19.76
N GLY A 229 -11.47 -9.22 19.20
CA GLY A 229 -10.61 -8.26 19.88
C GLY A 229 -10.35 -7.03 19.01
N PRO A 230 -9.27 -6.29 19.27
CA PRO A 230 -8.97 -5.06 18.55
C PRO A 230 -8.74 -5.29 17.08
N VAL A 231 -9.13 -4.27 16.28
CA VAL A 231 -8.92 -4.27 14.82
C VAL A 231 -7.82 -3.27 14.46
N ALA A 232 -6.82 -3.74 13.72
CA ALA A 232 -5.82 -2.91 13.07
C ALA A 232 -6.20 -2.70 11.59
N VAL A 233 -6.38 -1.43 11.18
CA VAL A 233 -6.67 -1.06 9.80
C VAL A 233 -5.38 -0.61 9.12
N LEU A 234 -4.96 -1.33 8.08
CA LEU A 234 -3.77 -1.04 7.30
C LEU A 234 -4.18 -0.61 5.88
N ALA A 235 -3.60 0.46 5.39
CA ALA A 235 -4.02 1.12 4.16
C ALA A 235 -2.81 1.71 3.41
N VAL A 236 -2.01 0.84 2.77
CA VAL A 236 -0.72 1.23 2.18
C VAL A 236 -0.86 1.82 0.78
N HIS A 237 -1.86 1.42 0.00
CA HIS A 237 -2.02 1.82 -1.41
C HIS A 237 -3.38 2.45 -1.71
N LEU A 238 -3.90 3.26 -0.79
CA LEU A 238 -5.17 3.94 -1.00
C LEU A 238 -5.02 5.18 -1.88
N CYS A 239 -5.56 5.10 -3.10
CA CYS A 239 -5.47 6.17 -4.07
C CYS A 239 -6.55 7.24 -3.87
N GLY A 240 -6.12 8.49 -3.83
CA GLY A 240 -7.01 9.67 -3.79
C GLY A 240 -8.01 9.60 -2.63
N THR A 241 -9.28 9.84 -2.92
CA THR A 241 -10.35 9.92 -1.90
C THR A 241 -10.63 8.60 -1.14
N LEU A 242 -10.03 7.47 -1.52
CA LEU A 242 -10.13 6.24 -0.73
C LEU A 242 -9.47 6.37 0.64
N SER A 243 -8.46 7.24 0.78
CA SER A 243 -7.85 7.54 2.08
C SER A 243 -8.85 8.09 3.08
N LEU A 244 -9.84 8.90 2.63
CA LEU A 244 -10.94 9.37 3.48
C LEU A 244 -11.78 8.20 4.01
N ARG A 245 -11.99 7.15 3.21
CA ARG A 245 -12.76 5.97 3.63
C ARG A 245 -12.05 5.12 4.67
N ALA A 246 -10.71 5.06 4.62
CA ALA A 246 -9.94 4.41 5.68
C ALA A 246 -10.09 5.15 7.00
N LEU A 247 -10.05 6.49 6.95
CA LEU A 247 -10.28 7.34 8.13
C LEU A 247 -11.72 7.23 8.66
N ASP A 248 -12.72 7.21 7.76
CA ASP A 248 -14.13 7.01 8.16
C ASP A 248 -14.29 5.69 8.94
N LEU A 249 -13.65 4.60 8.48
CA LEU A 249 -13.65 3.31 9.18
C LEU A 249 -12.96 3.41 10.54
N PHE A 250 -11.76 3.99 10.59
CA PHE A 250 -11.03 4.18 11.82
C PHE A 250 -11.84 5.00 12.83
N ASN A 251 -12.41 6.12 12.40
CA ASN A 251 -13.14 7.04 13.27
C ASN A 251 -14.48 6.49 13.77
N SER A 252 -15.14 5.62 12.96
CA SER A 252 -16.52 5.20 13.24
C SER A 252 -16.65 3.79 13.82
N GLN A 253 -15.63 2.93 13.68
CA GLN A 253 -15.74 1.55 14.13
C GLN A 253 -15.18 1.37 15.55
N PRO A 254 -16.00 0.99 16.54
CA PRO A 254 -15.56 0.87 17.94
C PRO A 254 -14.43 -0.15 18.14
N ALA A 255 -14.44 -1.24 17.38
CA ALA A 255 -13.40 -2.28 17.46
C ALA A 255 -12.04 -1.82 16.90
N THR A 256 -12.00 -0.75 16.09
CA THR A 256 -10.74 -0.27 15.54
C THR A 256 -9.90 0.39 16.62
N GLN A 257 -8.67 -0.07 16.80
CA GLN A 257 -7.72 0.45 17.76
C GLN A 257 -6.50 1.08 17.11
N PHE A 258 -6.11 0.61 15.92
CA PHE A 258 -4.90 1.05 15.26
C PHE A 258 -5.15 1.31 13.76
N LEU A 259 -4.54 2.37 13.25
CA LEU A 259 -4.52 2.74 11.84
C LEU A 259 -3.09 2.97 11.37
N VAL A 260 -2.74 2.38 10.23
CA VAL A 260 -1.64 2.85 9.39
C VAL A 260 -2.19 3.22 8.03
N LEU A 261 -2.00 4.48 7.64
CA LEU A 261 -2.42 4.99 6.34
C LEU A 261 -1.23 5.59 5.59
N LYS A 262 -0.89 5.02 4.45
CA LYS A 262 0.10 5.57 3.50
C LYS A 262 -0.63 6.03 2.26
N PRO A 263 -0.97 7.33 2.13
CA PRO A 263 -1.59 7.85 0.91
C PRO A 263 -0.60 7.73 -0.25
N CYS A 264 -1.04 7.19 -1.39
CA CYS A 264 -0.16 6.99 -2.55
C CYS A 264 -0.42 7.96 -3.70
N CYS A 265 -1.61 8.56 -3.78
CA CYS A 265 -2.03 9.45 -4.85
C CYS A 265 -2.86 10.61 -4.29
N LEU A 266 -2.77 11.76 -4.97
CA LEU A 266 -3.64 12.91 -4.71
C LEU A 266 -5.06 12.66 -5.25
N PRO A 267 -6.09 13.33 -4.70
CA PRO A 267 -7.42 13.36 -5.31
C PRO A 267 -7.38 13.89 -6.74
N PRO A 268 -8.20 13.34 -7.66
CA PRO A 268 -8.30 13.83 -9.03
C PRO A 268 -8.75 15.30 -9.08
N MET A 269 -8.24 16.06 -10.05
CA MET A 269 -8.59 17.47 -10.27
C MET A 269 -10.10 17.71 -10.47
N LEU A 270 -10.85 16.69 -10.86
CA LEU A 270 -12.32 16.78 -10.99
C LEU A 270 -13.01 17.29 -9.71
N HIS A 271 -12.49 16.91 -8.54
CA HIS A 271 -13.03 17.39 -7.25
C HIS A 271 -12.82 18.90 -7.05
N ALA A 272 -11.64 19.41 -7.46
CA ALA A 272 -11.36 20.84 -7.42
C ALA A 272 -12.23 21.62 -8.42
N VAL A 273 -12.41 21.10 -9.65
CA VAL A 273 -13.28 21.72 -10.67
C VAL A 273 -14.74 21.82 -10.20
N ARG A 274 -15.19 20.89 -9.36
CA ARG A 274 -16.53 20.91 -8.77
C ARG A 274 -16.63 21.72 -7.49
N ASN A 275 -15.56 22.39 -7.07
CA ASN A 275 -15.47 23.11 -5.80
C ASN A 275 -15.91 22.26 -4.60
N GLU A 276 -15.52 20.96 -4.61
CA GLU A 276 -15.90 20.05 -3.52
C GLU A 276 -15.07 20.37 -2.26
N THR A 277 -15.73 20.33 -1.12
CA THR A 277 -15.09 20.34 0.21
C THR A 277 -15.07 18.92 0.74
N PHE A 278 -13.91 18.44 1.11
CA PHE A 278 -13.75 17.14 1.79
C PHE A 278 -13.97 17.32 3.29
N VAL A 279 -14.68 16.37 3.89
CA VAL A 279 -14.91 16.33 5.33
C VAL A 279 -14.58 14.95 5.86
N VAL A 280 -13.73 14.88 6.87
CA VAL A 280 -13.39 13.63 7.55
C VAL A 280 -13.08 13.92 9.03
N GLY A 281 -13.69 13.18 9.94
CA GLY A 281 -13.52 13.39 11.39
C GLY A 281 -13.87 14.83 11.85
N GLY A 282 -14.81 15.48 11.19
CA GLY A 282 -15.16 16.89 11.45
C GLY A 282 -14.16 17.91 10.90
N HIS A 283 -13.03 17.48 10.34
CA HIS A 283 -12.06 18.34 9.67
C HIS A 283 -12.46 18.56 8.22
N ALA A 284 -12.67 19.82 7.82
CA ALA A 284 -13.09 20.23 6.49
C ALA A 284 -11.95 20.96 5.76
N PHE A 285 -11.79 20.71 4.45
CA PHE A 285 -10.78 21.38 3.60
C PHE A 285 -11.17 21.29 2.12
N ASP A 286 -10.70 22.26 1.32
CA ASP A 286 -11.06 22.36 -0.06
C ASP A 286 -10.29 21.37 -0.94
N ALA A 287 -10.99 20.74 -1.89
CA ALA A 287 -10.38 19.84 -2.85
C ALA A 287 -9.31 20.54 -3.71
N ALA A 288 -9.42 21.86 -3.94
CA ALA A 288 -8.45 22.64 -4.69
C ALA A 288 -7.05 22.65 -4.06
N ASP A 289 -6.96 22.55 -2.73
CA ASP A 289 -5.69 22.59 -2.00
C ASP A 289 -4.86 21.33 -2.25
N VAL A 290 -5.51 20.21 -2.53
CA VAL A 290 -4.88 18.89 -2.59
C VAL A 290 -5.05 18.18 -3.93
N ALA A 291 -6.04 18.52 -4.74
CA ALA A 291 -6.27 17.85 -6.01
C ALA A 291 -5.16 18.17 -7.03
N SER A 292 -4.84 17.19 -7.87
CA SER A 292 -3.82 17.34 -8.91
C SER A 292 -4.21 16.62 -10.18
N HIS A 293 -3.74 17.19 -11.31
CA HIS A 293 -3.63 16.46 -12.56
C HIS A 293 -2.44 15.52 -12.46
N GLY A 294 -2.61 14.32 -12.88
CA GLY A 294 -1.53 13.36 -12.98
C GLY A 294 -1.96 11.98 -12.56
N LYS A 295 -1.32 11.01 -13.15
CA LYS A 295 -1.56 9.59 -12.90
C LYS A 295 -0.32 8.78 -13.26
N PHE A 296 -0.17 7.64 -12.63
CA PHE A 296 0.77 6.64 -13.08
C PHE A 296 0.16 5.81 -14.23
N ARG A 297 0.92 5.64 -15.30
CA ARG A 297 0.56 4.79 -16.43
C ARG A 297 1.79 3.97 -16.85
N GLY A 298 1.67 2.65 -16.80
CA GLY A 298 2.78 1.76 -17.14
C GLY A 298 4.01 1.89 -16.21
N GLY A 299 3.84 2.45 -15.02
CA GLY A 299 4.94 2.73 -14.09
C GLY A 299 5.51 4.14 -14.21
N ASP A 300 5.13 4.91 -15.23
CA ASP A 300 5.56 6.27 -15.44
C ASP A 300 4.55 7.28 -14.91
N TRP A 301 5.06 8.37 -14.34
CA TRP A 301 4.25 9.50 -13.93
C TRP A 301 3.90 10.39 -15.14
N ILE A 302 2.61 10.56 -15.40
CA ILE A 302 2.08 11.47 -16.41
C ILE A 302 1.34 12.59 -15.68
N GLY A 303 1.91 13.81 -15.71
CA GLY A 303 1.34 14.96 -15.02
C GLY A 303 2.37 16.04 -14.70
N PRO A 304 2.05 16.96 -13.80
CA PRO A 304 2.97 18.00 -13.36
C PRO A 304 4.26 17.40 -12.80
N PRO A 305 5.40 18.11 -12.88
CA PRO A 305 6.65 17.65 -12.27
C PRO A 305 6.44 17.28 -10.78
N ARG A 306 7.09 16.21 -10.33
CA ARG A 306 6.92 15.71 -8.95
C ARG A 306 7.16 16.79 -7.90
N ARG A 307 8.17 17.66 -8.11
CA ARG A 307 8.44 18.80 -7.24
C ARG A 307 7.26 19.75 -7.09
N ALA A 308 6.42 19.88 -8.10
CA ALA A 308 5.24 20.75 -8.06
C ALA A 308 4.06 20.14 -7.32
N ILE A 309 4.00 18.80 -7.22
CA ILE A 309 2.92 18.11 -6.51
C ILE A 309 3.27 17.76 -5.07
N GLN A 310 4.55 17.78 -4.70
CA GLN A 310 4.99 17.46 -3.33
C GLN A 310 4.32 18.33 -2.26
N PRO A 311 4.23 19.67 -2.38
CA PRO A 311 3.54 20.48 -1.38
C PRO A 311 2.05 20.15 -1.26
N LYS A 312 1.39 19.80 -2.35
CA LYS A 312 -0.01 19.33 -2.33
C LYS A 312 -0.15 17.99 -1.62
N PHE A 313 0.83 17.10 -1.82
CA PHE A 313 0.84 15.81 -1.18
C PHE A 313 1.09 15.91 0.33
N GLU A 314 1.95 16.80 0.76
CA GLU A 314 2.19 17.11 2.17
C GLU A 314 0.95 17.68 2.83
N ARG A 315 0.25 18.65 2.18
CA ARG A 315 -1.03 19.15 2.66
C ARG A 315 -2.09 18.05 2.72
N TRP A 316 -2.18 17.20 1.68
CA TRP A 316 -3.09 16.05 1.69
C TRP A 316 -2.86 15.15 2.89
N ALA A 317 -1.60 14.76 3.15
CA ALA A 317 -1.26 13.94 4.30
C ALA A 317 -1.56 14.63 5.64
N ALA A 318 -1.30 15.95 5.76
CA ALA A 318 -1.62 16.72 6.94
C ALA A 318 -3.14 16.80 7.19
N HIS A 319 -3.97 17.00 6.14
CA HIS A 319 -5.43 16.99 6.28
C HIS A 319 -5.95 15.60 6.68
N LEU A 320 -5.38 14.54 6.14
CA LEU A 320 -5.74 13.18 6.53
C LEU A 320 -5.37 12.90 7.99
N GLU A 321 -4.19 13.34 8.43
CA GLU A 321 -3.77 13.21 9.83
C GLU A 321 -4.69 14.03 10.76
N ALA A 322 -5.02 15.27 10.40
CA ALA A 322 -5.95 16.09 11.15
C ALA A 322 -7.33 15.44 11.28
N GLY A 323 -7.81 14.79 10.20
CA GLY A 323 -9.09 14.07 10.16
C GLY A 323 -9.11 12.71 10.87
N ALA A 324 -7.97 12.17 11.29
CA ALA A 324 -7.93 10.99 12.14
C ALA A 324 -8.33 11.37 13.57
N LEU A 325 -9.49 10.91 14.01
CA LEU A 325 -9.98 11.13 15.37
C LEU A 325 -9.46 10.04 16.28
N VAL A 326 -8.68 10.41 17.27
CA VAL A 326 -8.28 9.47 18.34
C VAL A 326 -9.18 9.67 19.55
N ARG A 327 -9.61 8.57 20.17
CA ARG A 327 -10.39 8.60 21.41
C ARG A 327 -9.54 9.13 22.57
N ALA A 328 -10.18 9.45 23.69
CA ALA A 328 -9.51 10.03 24.87
C ALA A 328 -8.28 9.22 25.29
N GLY A 329 -7.14 9.88 25.37
CA GLY A 329 -5.86 9.23 25.66
C GLY A 329 -5.15 8.63 24.44
N GLY A 330 -5.80 8.59 23.28
CA GLY A 330 -5.20 8.09 22.04
C GLY A 330 -4.11 9.01 21.48
N ARG A 331 -3.38 8.52 20.49
CA ARG A 331 -2.25 9.22 19.86
C ARG A 331 -2.25 9.07 18.35
N LYS A 332 -1.80 10.10 17.65
CA LYS A 332 -1.56 10.07 16.20
C LYS A 332 -0.28 10.80 15.83
N SER A 333 0.28 10.45 14.68
CA SER A 333 1.49 11.06 14.14
C SER A 333 1.53 10.92 12.61
N LEU A 334 2.07 11.94 11.96
CA LEU A 334 2.43 11.93 10.55
C LEU A 334 3.95 11.79 10.43
N GLU A 335 4.41 10.63 9.99
CA GLU A 335 5.82 10.29 9.92
C GLU A 335 6.31 10.25 8.48
N ARG A 336 7.55 10.71 8.26
CA ARG A 336 8.24 10.56 6.98
C ARG A 336 9.23 9.40 7.08
N SER A 337 9.08 8.42 6.18
CA SER A 337 10.00 7.30 6.07
C SER A 337 10.47 7.14 4.61
N GLU A 338 11.72 7.46 4.33
CA GLU A 338 12.30 7.51 2.98
C GLU A 338 12.56 6.11 2.41
N VAL A 339 11.53 5.28 2.35
CA VAL A 339 11.60 3.91 1.79
C VAL A 339 11.29 3.85 0.30
N GLN A 340 10.73 4.91 -0.28
CA GLN A 340 10.42 4.98 -1.69
C GLN A 340 11.34 5.97 -2.39
N THR A 341 12.24 5.48 -3.22
CA THR A 341 13.26 6.31 -3.88
C THR A 341 12.76 7.02 -5.14
N LYS A 342 11.80 6.41 -5.87
CA LYS A 342 11.17 7.04 -7.03
C LYS A 342 10.01 7.93 -6.58
N GLY A 343 10.27 9.22 -6.51
CA GLY A 343 9.24 10.22 -6.31
C GLY A 343 9.24 10.94 -4.98
N GLY A 344 9.74 10.34 -3.92
CA GLY A 344 9.98 10.96 -2.60
C GLY A 344 8.74 11.43 -1.84
N PHE A 345 7.74 11.98 -2.52
CA PHE A 345 6.55 12.54 -1.89
C PHE A 345 5.61 11.48 -1.28
N GLN A 346 5.72 10.22 -1.69
CA GLN A 346 4.87 9.12 -1.19
C GLN A 346 5.45 8.44 0.07
N ASN A 347 6.40 9.06 0.75
CA ASN A 347 7.06 8.55 1.95
C ASN A 347 6.41 9.00 3.27
N LEU A 348 5.15 9.46 3.21
CA LEU A 348 4.40 9.88 4.38
C LEU A 348 3.48 8.78 4.87
N TYR A 349 3.52 8.53 6.17
CA TYR A 349 2.73 7.52 6.88
C TYR A 349 1.99 8.18 8.03
N ILE A 350 0.70 7.93 8.13
CA ILE A 350 -0.12 8.35 9.27
C ILE A 350 -0.30 7.13 10.16
N PHE A 351 0.09 7.26 11.40
CA PHE A 351 -0.17 6.29 12.46
C PHE A 351 -1.16 6.90 13.42
N ALA A 352 -2.17 6.13 13.82
CA ALA A 352 -3.12 6.56 14.84
C ALA A 352 -3.55 5.36 15.69
N GLU A 353 -3.64 5.57 17.00
CA GLU A 353 -4.05 4.57 17.97
C GLU A 353 -5.04 5.19 18.95
N HIS A 354 -6.12 4.46 19.22
CA HIS A 354 -7.15 4.86 20.17
C HIS A 354 -6.77 4.51 21.60
N ASP A 355 -7.45 5.12 22.54
CA ASP A 355 -7.52 4.81 23.96
C ASP A 355 -6.16 4.79 24.69
N ARG A 356 -5.50 3.65 24.77
CA ARG A 356 -4.23 3.47 25.48
C ARG A 356 -3.10 3.20 24.49
N PRO A 357 -2.34 4.24 24.12
CA PRO A 357 -1.27 4.09 23.14
C PRO A 357 -0.18 3.12 23.62
N SER A 358 0.16 2.18 22.75
CA SER A 358 1.21 1.18 22.97
C SER A 358 2.57 1.86 23.13
N ALA A 359 3.21 1.74 24.30
CA ALA A 359 4.49 2.40 24.53
C ALA A 359 5.53 1.96 23.49
N ARG A 360 5.61 0.65 23.23
CA ARG A 360 6.52 0.06 22.24
C ARG A 360 6.32 0.63 20.85
N LEU A 361 5.08 0.77 20.39
CA LEU A 361 4.77 1.38 19.08
C LEU A 361 5.30 2.80 19.00
N TRP A 362 4.94 3.65 19.97
CA TRP A 362 5.24 5.07 19.91
C TRP A 362 6.71 5.38 20.19
N ASP A 363 7.38 4.61 21.02
CA ASP A 363 8.84 4.70 21.21
C ASP A 363 9.57 4.21 19.96
N GLY A 364 9.10 3.12 19.36
CA GLY A 364 9.61 2.60 18.11
C GLY A 364 9.48 3.61 16.96
N LEU A 365 8.33 4.27 16.81
CA LEU A 365 8.13 5.32 15.80
C LEU A 365 9.10 6.48 16.03
N ARG A 366 9.25 6.97 17.27
CA ARG A 366 10.22 8.03 17.60
C ARG A 366 11.65 7.63 17.29
N ALA A 367 12.03 6.41 17.60
CA ALA A 367 13.39 5.92 17.33
C ALA A 367 13.67 5.84 15.83
N ARG A 368 12.71 5.33 15.05
CA ARG A 368 12.80 5.19 13.59
C ARG A 368 12.73 6.51 12.83
N GLY A 369 11.99 7.50 13.35
CA GLY A 369 11.84 8.84 12.76
C GLY A 369 13.06 9.74 12.95
N ARG A 370 13.94 9.47 13.92
CA ARG A 370 15.16 10.23 14.10
C ARG A 370 16.10 9.96 12.92
N MET A 371 16.29 10.97 12.06
CA MET A 371 17.39 10.94 11.09
C MET A 371 18.69 10.83 11.87
N PRO A 372 19.66 9.96 11.47
CA PRO A 372 21.00 10.06 11.99
C PRO A 372 21.49 11.50 11.74
N ALA A 373 22.04 12.13 12.77
CA ALA A 373 22.69 13.41 12.58
C ALA A 373 23.71 13.25 11.46
N LEU A 374 23.59 14.05 10.41
CA LEU A 374 24.62 14.10 9.37
C LEU A 374 25.91 14.54 10.06
N LEU A 375 26.82 13.59 10.27
CA LEU A 375 28.20 13.83 10.69
C LEU A 375 28.99 14.45 9.54
#